data_5f77ca1c650c8ef511ba4429815173a8
#
_entry.id   5f77ca1c650c8ef511ba4429815173a8
#
_cell.length_a   1.000
_cell.length_b   1.000
_cell.length_c   1.000
_cell.angle_alpha   90.00
_cell.angle_beta   90.00
_cell.angle_gamma   90.00
#
_symmetry.space_group_name_H-M   'P 1'
#
loop_
_entity.id
_entity.type
_entity.pdbx_description
1 polymer ?
#
loop_
_entity_poly.entity_id
_entity_poly.type
_entity_poly.pdbx_seq_one_letter_code
_entity_poly.pdbx_strand_id
1 'polypeptide(L)'
;MNKYILLFFIPLFLSCTKQSFQVGDIFFQDLDCGPPCQAIEAVTSGYQGSQLSHCAIITSIGTSNHDTILTEAIGETVTQTTLHDFLNRSNKVFVGRLKNEYQYMIPDAITYIQTDLNGKPYDYIFDINDDTYYCSEIIYEGLKKADNTQELFSLKPMTFNEPGTDIPFVHWVEYYENLGHPIPEGELGLNPGGMSRSDAIEIIHVYEKPTGMY
;
A
#
# COMPACT_ATOMS: atom_id res chain seq x y z
N MET A 1 -34.64 23.48 -56.25
CA MET A 1 -34.92 23.39 -54.83
C MET A 1 -33.69 22.74 -54.15
N ASN A 2 -32.75 23.57 -53.62
CA ASN A 2 -31.53 23.08 -52.95
C ASN A 2 -31.85 22.86 -51.46
N LYS A 3 -31.80 21.61 -51.01
CA LYS A 3 -31.87 21.27 -49.58
C LYS A 3 -30.48 21.39 -48.99
N TYR A 4 -30.26 22.39 -48.14
CA TYR A 4 -29.06 22.49 -47.30
C TYR A 4 -29.21 21.55 -46.08
N ILE A 5 -28.37 20.51 -45.99
CA ILE A 5 -28.25 19.66 -44.81
C ILE A 5 -27.34 20.41 -43.84
N LEU A 6 -27.87 20.88 -42.74
CA LEU A 6 -27.12 21.47 -41.65
C LEU A 6 -26.57 20.35 -40.77
N LEU A 7 -25.27 20.06 -40.90
CA LEU A 7 -24.55 19.12 -40.01
C LEU A 7 -24.28 19.84 -38.68
N PHE A 8 -25.00 19.44 -37.63
CA PHE A 8 -24.70 19.86 -36.26
C PHE A 8 -23.50 19.09 -35.74
N PHE A 9 -22.36 19.78 -35.62
CA PHE A 9 -21.17 19.26 -34.93
C PHE A 9 -21.40 19.43 -33.43
N ILE A 10 -21.68 18.32 -32.71
CA ILE A 10 -21.73 18.31 -31.25
C ILE A 10 -20.28 18.12 -30.77
N PRO A 11 -19.67 19.13 -30.10
CA PRO A 11 -18.33 18.94 -29.53
C PRO A 11 -18.43 17.95 -28.37
N LEU A 12 -17.78 16.82 -28.49
CA LEU A 12 -17.57 15.87 -27.41
C LEU A 12 -16.55 16.50 -26.45
N PHE A 13 -17.04 17.14 -25.38
CA PHE A 13 -16.18 17.52 -24.28
C PHE A 13 -15.75 16.24 -23.54
N LEU A 14 -14.54 15.71 -23.83
CA LEU A 14 -13.88 14.81 -22.92
C LEU A 14 -13.56 15.62 -21.64
N SER A 15 -14.45 15.53 -20.66
CA SER A 15 -14.17 15.95 -19.31
C SER A 15 -13.10 14.99 -18.76
N CYS A 16 -11.84 15.41 -18.76
CA CYS A 16 -10.80 14.77 -17.98
C CYS A 16 -11.16 15.02 -16.51
N THR A 17 -11.92 14.12 -15.90
CA THR A 17 -12.16 14.15 -14.46
C THR A 17 -10.82 13.91 -13.79
N LYS A 18 -10.21 14.97 -13.26
CA LYS A 18 -9.03 14.87 -12.41
C LYS A 18 -9.45 13.95 -11.25
N GLN A 19 -8.84 12.76 -11.17
CA GLN A 19 -9.10 11.82 -10.09
C GLN A 19 -8.85 12.53 -8.77
N SER A 20 -9.88 12.70 -7.96
CA SER A 20 -9.75 13.28 -6.62
C SER A 20 -9.43 12.16 -5.63
N PHE A 21 -8.28 12.24 -4.98
CA PHE A 21 -7.95 11.40 -3.85
C PHE A 21 -8.80 11.78 -2.63
N GLN A 22 -8.93 10.85 -1.71
CA GLN A 22 -9.64 11.05 -0.45
C GLN A 22 -8.86 10.40 0.71
N VAL A 23 -9.20 10.79 1.92
CA VAL A 23 -8.71 10.14 3.13
C VAL A 23 -9.10 8.67 3.09
N GLY A 24 -8.13 7.78 3.40
CA GLY A 24 -8.29 6.33 3.32
C GLY A 24 -7.85 5.69 2.00
N ASP A 25 -7.46 6.48 0.98
CA ASP A 25 -6.82 5.92 -0.21
C ASP A 25 -5.45 5.33 0.14
N ILE A 26 -5.18 4.13 -0.35
CA ILE A 26 -3.96 3.36 -0.08
C ILE A 26 -3.05 3.45 -1.29
N PHE A 27 -1.82 3.87 -1.08
CA PHE A 27 -0.77 3.95 -2.09
C PHE A 27 0.10 2.71 -2.00
N PHE A 28 0.19 1.97 -3.08
CA PHE A 28 1.03 0.78 -3.23
C PHE A 28 2.22 1.14 -4.10
N GLN A 29 3.44 0.96 -3.57
CA GLN A 29 4.68 1.44 -4.20
C GLN A 29 5.65 0.29 -4.44
N ASP A 30 6.21 0.26 -5.65
CA ASP A 30 7.42 -0.45 -6.00
C ASP A 30 8.59 0.47 -5.62
N LEU A 31 9.16 0.23 -4.45
CA LEU A 31 10.24 1.03 -3.88
C LEU A 31 11.56 0.30 -4.06
N ASP A 32 12.39 0.73 -5.01
CA ASP A 32 13.71 0.16 -5.31
C ASP A 32 14.71 0.43 -4.17
N CYS A 33 14.54 -0.23 -3.01
CA CYS A 33 15.41 -0.08 -1.84
C CYS A 33 16.57 -1.09 -1.78
N GLY A 34 16.84 -1.79 -2.89
CA GLY A 34 17.88 -2.80 -2.98
C GLY A 34 17.42 -4.19 -2.48
N PRO A 35 18.34 -5.01 -1.90
CA PRO A 35 18.05 -6.41 -1.58
C PRO A 35 16.80 -6.68 -0.72
N PRO A 36 16.46 -5.85 0.30
CA PRO A 36 15.23 -6.05 1.06
C PRO A 36 13.98 -5.98 0.20
N CYS A 37 13.85 -4.93 -0.63
CA CYS A 37 12.71 -4.77 -1.52
C CYS A 37 12.62 -5.90 -2.54
N GLN A 38 13.74 -6.28 -3.16
CA GLN A 38 13.80 -7.40 -4.10
C GLN A 38 13.36 -8.72 -3.49
N ALA A 39 13.74 -9.01 -2.25
CA ALA A 39 13.35 -10.23 -1.55
C ALA A 39 11.85 -10.25 -1.22
N ILE A 40 11.27 -9.12 -0.79
CA ILE A 40 9.82 -8.98 -0.58
C ILE A 40 9.07 -9.19 -1.90
N GLU A 41 9.50 -8.53 -2.96
CA GLU A 41 8.86 -8.57 -4.28
C GLU A 41 8.92 -9.95 -4.93
N ALA A 42 9.98 -10.72 -4.68
CA ALA A 42 10.16 -12.06 -5.26
C ALA A 42 9.15 -13.08 -4.72
N VAL A 43 8.68 -12.91 -3.49
CA VAL A 43 7.75 -13.84 -2.82
C VAL A 43 6.33 -13.31 -2.75
N THR A 44 6.10 -12.07 -3.15
CA THR A 44 4.78 -11.42 -3.08
C THR A 44 4.38 -10.87 -4.44
N SER A 45 3.33 -11.42 -5.04
CA SER A 45 2.75 -10.87 -6.27
C SER A 45 1.59 -9.94 -5.91
N GLY A 46 1.62 -8.72 -6.42
CA GLY A 46 0.56 -7.73 -6.26
C GLY A 46 -0.52 -7.79 -7.34
N TYR A 47 -1.37 -6.76 -7.36
CA TYR A 47 -2.42 -6.58 -8.35
C TYR A 47 -1.82 -6.60 -9.77
N GLN A 48 -2.43 -7.38 -10.67
CA GLN A 48 -1.93 -7.60 -12.05
C GLN A 48 -0.44 -7.96 -12.14
N GLY A 49 0.06 -8.76 -11.20
CA GLY A 49 1.45 -9.22 -11.23
C GLY A 49 2.48 -8.18 -10.76
N SER A 50 2.04 -7.03 -10.24
CA SER A 50 2.93 -5.97 -9.78
C SER A 50 3.86 -6.45 -8.65
N GLN A 51 5.09 -5.98 -8.68
CA GLN A 51 6.06 -6.10 -7.61
C GLN A 51 5.90 -4.90 -6.67
N LEU A 52 5.66 -5.15 -5.40
CA LEU A 52 5.36 -4.11 -4.41
C LEU A 52 6.11 -4.40 -3.13
N SER A 53 6.85 -3.42 -2.66
CA SER A 53 7.64 -3.50 -1.44
C SER A 53 7.18 -2.55 -0.34
N HIS A 54 6.29 -1.60 -0.65
CA HIS A 54 5.85 -0.59 0.30
C HIS A 54 4.39 -0.18 0.10
N CYS A 55 3.76 0.35 1.16
CA CYS A 55 2.47 1.00 1.09
C CYS A 55 2.30 2.08 2.16
N ALA A 56 1.38 3.02 1.90
CA ALA A 56 0.98 4.09 2.78
C ALA A 56 -0.51 4.40 2.61
N ILE A 57 -1.11 5.08 3.57
CA ILE A 57 -2.52 5.47 3.53
C ILE A 57 -2.66 6.99 3.69
N ILE A 58 -3.53 7.62 2.87
CA ILE A 58 -3.84 9.05 3.05
C ILE A 58 -4.59 9.27 4.37
N THR A 59 -4.02 10.09 5.22
CA THR A 59 -4.62 10.48 6.51
C THR A 59 -5.10 11.93 6.55
N SER A 60 -4.67 12.77 5.60
CA SER A 60 -5.18 14.14 5.43
C SER A 60 -5.08 14.59 3.98
N ILE A 61 -6.12 15.24 3.47
CA ILE A 61 -6.15 15.83 2.13
C ILE A 61 -5.92 17.33 2.21
N GLY A 62 -4.93 17.79 1.45
CA GLY A 62 -4.66 19.20 1.23
C GLY A 62 -5.03 19.68 -0.18
N THR A 63 -4.62 20.89 -0.51
CA THR A 63 -4.87 21.52 -1.82
C THR A 63 -3.83 21.13 -2.87
N SER A 64 -2.72 20.55 -2.45
CA SER A 64 -1.59 20.12 -3.28
C SER A 64 -0.96 18.83 -2.73
N ASN A 65 -0.01 18.25 -3.48
CA ASN A 65 0.78 17.11 -3.02
C ASN A 65 1.66 17.43 -1.81
N HIS A 66 2.01 18.71 -1.60
CA HIS A 66 2.78 19.14 -0.43
C HIS A 66 1.94 19.25 0.84
N ASP A 67 0.62 19.40 0.70
CA ASP A 67 -0.32 19.53 1.83
C ASP A 67 -1.11 18.24 2.08
N THR A 68 -1.07 17.28 1.14
CA THR A 68 -1.70 15.96 1.30
C THR A 68 -0.74 15.05 2.05
N ILE A 69 -1.20 14.47 3.16
CA ILE A 69 -0.41 13.67 4.09
C ILE A 69 -0.81 12.20 4.00
N LEU A 70 0.20 11.35 3.88
CA LEU A 70 0.11 9.92 4.09
C LEU A 70 0.72 9.57 5.45
N THR A 71 0.22 8.49 6.07
CA THR A 71 0.90 7.83 7.18
C THR A 71 1.44 6.50 6.69
N GLU A 72 2.68 6.20 7.05
CA GLU A 72 3.42 5.01 6.66
C GLU A 72 4.37 4.57 7.78
N ALA A 73 4.68 3.28 7.85
CA ALA A 73 5.80 2.81 8.65
C ALA A 73 7.01 2.68 7.73
N ILE A 74 8.04 3.50 7.97
CA ILE A 74 9.28 3.54 7.18
C ILE A 74 10.46 4.05 8.03
N GLY A 75 11.67 3.57 7.75
CA GLY A 75 12.83 3.92 8.55
C GLY A 75 12.70 3.40 9.97
N GLU A 76 12.60 4.26 10.95
CA GLU A 76 12.60 3.88 12.36
C GLU A 76 11.19 3.87 13.00
N THR A 77 10.20 4.52 12.37
CA THR A 77 8.90 4.74 13.00
C THR A 77 7.73 4.75 12.02
N VAL A 78 6.53 4.65 12.56
CA VAL A 78 5.30 5.09 11.89
C VAL A 78 5.32 6.63 11.82
N THR A 79 5.26 7.19 10.62
CA THR A 79 5.47 8.62 10.40
C THR A 79 4.52 9.20 9.37
N GLN A 80 4.41 10.53 9.36
CA GLN A 80 3.65 11.28 8.38
C GLN A 80 4.59 11.81 7.28
N THR A 81 4.20 11.58 6.04
CA THR A 81 4.96 11.98 4.84
C THR A 81 4.05 12.73 3.88
N THR A 82 4.54 13.79 3.23
CA THR A 82 3.76 14.45 2.18
C THR A 82 3.63 13.53 0.96
N LEU A 83 2.53 13.63 0.23
CA LEU A 83 2.36 12.91 -1.04
C LEU A 83 3.49 13.25 -2.02
N HIS A 84 4.00 14.50 -1.98
CA HIS A 84 5.15 14.92 -2.78
C HIS A 84 6.39 14.07 -2.46
N ASP A 85 6.76 13.97 -1.17
CA ASP A 85 7.96 13.24 -0.75
C ASP A 85 7.82 11.73 -0.94
N PHE A 86 6.60 11.19 -0.73
CA PHE A 86 6.30 9.79 -1.02
C PHE A 86 6.57 9.45 -2.50
N LEU A 87 6.04 10.25 -3.44
CA LEU A 87 6.22 10.06 -4.87
C LEU A 87 7.65 10.32 -5.36
N ASN A 88 8.42 11.16 -4.66
CA ASN A 88 9.82 11.40 -5.00
C ASN A 88 10.75 10.22 -4.73
N ARG A 89 10.36 9.27 -3.87
CA ARG A 89 11.13 8.04 -3.64
C ARG A 89 10.98 7.05 -4.79
N SER A 90 9.76 6.90 -5.30
CA SER A 90 9.43 6.16 -6.52
C SER A 90 8.05 6.59 -7.00
N ASN A 91 7.88 6.81 -8.28
CA ASN A 91 6.59 7.07 -8.93
C ASN A 91 5.96 5.82 -9.56
N LYS A 92 6.58 4.65 -9.41
CA LYS A 92 6.01 3.34 -9.70
C LYS A 92 4.96 3.00 -8.63
N VAL A 93 3.79 3.61 -8.75
CA VAL A 93 2.74 3.62 -7.74
C VAL A 93 1.39 3.45 -8.39
N PHE A 94 0.54 2.66 -7.78
CA PHE A 94 -0.90 2.74 -7.99
C PHE A 94 -1.65 2.96 -6.68
N VAL A 95 -2.87 3.45 -6.80
CA VAL A 95 -3.71 3.83 -5.67
C VAL A 95 -4.94 2.95 -5.63
N GLY A 96 -5.16 2.31 -4.51
CA GLY A 96 -6.34 1.55 -4.18
C GLY A 96 -7.25 2.32 -3.23
N ARG A 97 -8.54 2.08 -3.36
CA ARG A 97 -9.59 2.62 -2.50
C ARG A 97 -10.45 1.48 -1.99
N LEU A 98 -10.82 1.52 -0.72
CA LEU A 98 -11.83 0.59 -0.22
C LEU A 98 -13.14 0.77 -0.99
N LYS A 99 -13.80 -0.32 -1.34
CA LYS A 99 -15.14 -0.28 -1.94
C LYS A 99 -16.15 0.41 -1.02
N ASN A 100 -17.21 0.93 -1.62
CA ASN A 100 -18.19 1.76 -0.90
C ASN A 100 -18.75 1.12 0.37
N GLU A 101 -18.95 -0.20 0.37
CA GLU A 101 -19.46 -0.95 1.52
C GLU A 101 -18.52 -0.93 2.74
N TYR A 102 -17.23 -0.60 2.56
CA TYR A 102 -16.22 -0.56 3.63
C TYR A 102 -15.77 0.87 4.00
N GLN A 103 -16.26 1.89 3.28
CA GLN A 103 -15.86 3.29 3.51
C GLN A 103 -16.21 3.80 4.91
N TYR A 104 -17.22 3.22 5.55
CA TYR A 104 -17.63 3.58 6.93
C TYR A 104 -16.52 3.32 7.96
N MET A 105 -15.55 2.45 7.66
CA MET A 105 -14.44 2.12 8.55
C MET A 105 -13.36 3.21 8.57
N ILE A 106 -13.25 4.00 7.50
CA ILE A 106 -12.15 4.95 7.31
C ILE A 106 -12.00 5.97 8.46
N PRO A 107 -13.06 6.65 8.95
CA PRO A 107 -12.89 7.65 10.00
C PRO A 107 -12.24 7.10 11.27
N ASP A 108 -12.69 5.94 11.74
CA ASP A 108 -12.17 5.33 12.96
C ASP A 108 -10.78 4.72 12.74
N ALA A 109 -10.54 4.09 11.57
CA ALA A 109 -9.22 3.58 11.19
C ALA A 109 -8.17 4.69 11.16
N ILE A 110 -8.47 5.82 10.50
CA ILE A 110 -7.56 6.95 10.41
C ILE A 110 -7.32 7.61 11.77
N THR A 111 -8.36 7.74 12.59
CA THR A 111 -8.22 8.24 13.95
C THR A 111 -7.22 7.38 14.73
N TYR A 112 -7.39 6.07 14.73
CA TYR A 112 -6.49 5.15 15.42
C TYR A 112 -5.05 5.21 14.88
N ILE A 113 -4.87 5.20 13.55
CA ILE A 113 -3.54 5.33 12.93
C ILE A 113 -2.84 6.62 13.38
N GLN A 114 -3.57 7.74 13.41
CA GLN A 114 -2.98 9.04 13.76
C GLN A 114 -2.72 9.22 15.26
N THR A 115 -3.56 8.67 16.12
CA THR A 115 -3.48 8.92 17.59
C THR A 115 -2.70 7.85 18.32
N ASP A 116 -2.78 6.58 17.89
CA ASP A 116 -2.23 5.45 18.62
C ASP A 116 -1.01 4.84 17.94
N LEU A 117 -0.95 4.84 16.60
CA LEU A 117 0.16 4.24 15.86
C LEU A 117 1.25 5.24 15.46
N ASN A 118 0.92 6.50 15.21
CA ASN A 118 1.89 7.50 14.79
C ASN A 118 2.99 7.69 15.84
N GLY A 119 4.25 7.57 15.43
CA GLY A 119 5.42 7.62 16.32
C GLY A 119 5.80 6.27 16.93
N LYS A 120 5.02 5.20 16.74
CA LYS A 120 5.41 3.85 17.16
C LYS A 120 6.64 3.38 16.39
N PRO A 121 7.49 2.51 16.99
CA PRO A 121 8.67 1.99 16.33
C PRO A 121 8.33 1.17 15.09
N TYR A 122 9.26 1.15 14.12
CA TYR A 122 9.18 0.23 12.99
C TYR A 122 9.42 -1.20 13.43
N ASP A 123 8.61 -2.13 12.97
CA ASP A 123 8.80 -3.57 13.20
C ASP A 123 9.82 -4.15 12.22
N TYR A 124 11.02 -4.44 12.73
CA TYR A 124 12.10 -5.05 11.97
C TYR A 124 12.04 -6.59 11.96
N ILE A 125 11.22 -7.21 12.81
CA ILE A 125 11.12 -8.67 12.89
C ILE A 125 9.85 -9.22 12.24
N PHE A 126 8.93 -8.35 11.84
CA PHE A 126 7.64 -8.67 11.21
C PHE A 126 6.74 -9.56 12.08
N ASP A 127 6.65 -9.26 13.38
CA ASP A 127 5.77 -9.94 14.34
C ASP A 127 4.49 -9.14 14.57
N ILE A 128 3.39 -9.57 13.97
CA ILE A 128 2.06 -8.95 14.07
C ILE A 128 1.50 -8.86 15.52
N ASN A 129 2.18 -9.42 16.52
CA ASN A 129 1.70 -9.52 17.89
C ASN A 129 2.45 -8.60 18.87
N ASP A 130 3.36 -7.77 18.41
CA ASP A 130 4.08 -6.83 19.27
C ASP A 130 3.54 -5.39 19.18
N ASP A 131 4.23 -4.39 19.73
CA ASP A 131 3.84 -2.97 19.70
C ASP A 131 4.75 -2.17 18.76
N THR A 132 5.22 -2.82 17.70
CA THR A 132 5.97 -2.24 16.57
C THR A 132 5.24 -2.52 15.27
N TYR A 133 5.46 -1.76 14.20
CA TYR A 133 4.60 -1.83 13.03
C TYR A 133 5.38 -1.68 11.72
N TYR A 134 5.11 -2.56 10.75
CA TYR A 134 5.59 -2.40 9.38
C TYR A 134 4.50 -1.79 8.45
N CYS A 135 4.85 -1.48 7.22
CA CYS A 135 4.05 -0.61 6.36
C CYS A 135 2.60 -1.09 6.11
N SER A 136 2.38 -2.35 5.81
CA SER A 136 1.04 -2.90 5.59
C SER A 136 0.28 -3.16 6.89
N GLU A 137 0.99 -3.38 7.98
CA GLU A 137 0.39 -3.66 9.28
C GLU A 137 -0.36 -2.46 9.87
N ILE A 138 0.15 -1.23 9.72
CA ILE A 138 -0.56 -0.04 10.21
C ILE A 138 -1.94 0.11 9.56
N ILE A 139 -2.08 -0.26 8.30
CA ILE A 139 -3.35 -0.20 7.57
C ILE A 139 -4.28 -1.31 8.06
N TYR A 140 -3.73 -2.52 8.22
CA TYR A 140 -4.46 -3.67 8.74
C TYR A 140 -5.01 -3.41 10.16
N GLU A 141 -4.16 -2.98 11.09
CA GLU A 141 -4.56 -2.72 12.46
C GLU A 141 -5.54 -1.53 12.57
N GLY A 142 -5.36 -0.48 11.75
CA GLY A 142 -6.33 0.61 11.66
C GLY A 142 -7.72 0.14 11.27
N LEU A 143 -7.84 -0.65 10.21
CA LEU A 143 -9.13 -1.15 9.74
C LEU A 143 -9.73 -2.20 10.69
N LYS A 144 -8.92 -3.10 11.23
CA LYS A 144 -9.34 -4.07 12.26
C LYS A 144 -9.85 -3.38 13.53
N LYS A 145 -9.25 -2.25 13.91
CA LYS A 145 -9.72 -1.43 15.04
C LYS A 145 -11.07 -0.79 14.76
N ALA A 146 -11.31 -0.35 13.53
CA ALA A 146 -12.58 0.26 13.12
C ALA A 146 -13.73 -0.77 13.11
N ASP A 147 -13.49 -1.96 12.61
CA ASP A 147 -14.46 -3.08 12.63
C ASP A 147 -13.75 -4.43 12.60
N ASN A 148 -13.64 -5.08 13.75
CA ASN A 148 -12.99 -6.39 13.88
C ASN A 148 -13.84 -7.57 13.37
N THR A 149 -15.07 -7.32 12.92
CA THR A 149 -15.93 -8.34 12.29
C THR A 149 -15.68 -8.47 10.78
N GLN A 150 -14.94 -7.51 10.19
CA GLN A 150 -14.60 -7.47 8.77
C GLN A 150 -13.12 -7.82 8.57
N GLU A 151 -12.85 -8.95 7.95
CA GLU A 151 -11.50 -9.34 7.55
C GLU A 151 -11.24 -8.91 6.10
N LEU A 152 -10.87 -7.63 5.90
CA LEU A 152 -10.59 -7.09 4.56
C LEU A 152 -9.24 -7.58 4.01
N PHE A 153 -8.30 -7.88 4.90
CA PHE A 153 -6.96 -8.37 4.56
C PHE A 153 -6.64 -9.58 5.43
N SER A 154 -6.52 -10.74 4.80
CA SER A 154 -6.22 -11.98 5.52
C SER A 154 -4.72 -12.09 5.79
N LEU A 155 -4.37 -12.38 7.04
CA LEU A 155 -3.00 -12.78 7.39
C LEU A 155 -2.66 -14.11 6.71
N LYS A 156 -1.44 -14.22 6.21
CA LYS A 156 -0.91 -15.42 5.53
C LYS A 156 0.42 -15.83 6.15
N PRO A 157 0.75 -17.12 6.14
CA PRO A 157 2.11 -17.54 6.45
C PRO A 157 3.10 -16.79 5.55
N MET A 158 4.05 -16.08 6.17
CA MET A 158 5.12 -15.39 5.46
C MET A 158 6.16 -16.40 4.98
N THR A 159 6.84 -16.09 3.88
CA THR A 159 8.01 -16.84 3.45
C THR A 159 9.17 -15.90 3.16
N PHE A 160 10.34 -16.31 3.58
CA PHE A 160 11.62 -15.65 3.39
C PHE A 160 12.53 -16.46 2.48
N ASN A 161 11.98 -17.56 1.93
CA ASN A 161 12.68 -18.48 1.06
C ASN A 161 12.64 -18.06 -0.42
N GLU A 162 13.67 -18.46 -1.16
CA GLU A 162 13.67 -18.31 -2.62
C GLU A 162 12.49 -19.08 -3.22
N PRO A 163 11.81 -18.53 -4.25
CA PRO A 163 10.62 -19.13 -4.81
C PRO A 163 10.79 -20.61 -5.22
N GLY A 164 9.93 -21.46 -4.65
CA GLY A 164 9.93 -22.90 -4.94
C GLY A 164 11.02 -23.71 -4.23
N THR A 165 11.66 -23.14 -3.23
CA THR A 165 12.69 -23.81 -2.43
C THR A 165 12.39 -23.68 -0.93
N ASP A 166 13.15 -24.42 -0.10
CA ASP A 166 13.18 -24.26 1.37
C ASP A 166 14.47 -23.51 1.80
N ILE A 167 15.06 -22.71 0.90
CA ILE A 167 16.33 -22.00 1.13
C ILE A 167 16.02 -20.52 1.32
N PRO A 168 16.29 -19.93 2.49
CA PRO A 168 16.11 -18.50 2.69
C PRO A 168 16.98 -17.65 1.75
N PHE A 169 16.47 -16.53 1.28
CA PHE A 169 17.28 -15.53 0.59
C PHE A 169 18.47 -15.14 1.46
N VAL A 170 19.65 -15.06 0.86
CA VAL A 170 20.89 -14.66 1.57
C VAL A 170 20.71 -13.35 2.31
N HIS A 171 19.99 -12.39 1.71
CA HIS A 171 19.67 -11.11 2.35
C HIS A 171 18.93 -11.29 3.69
N TRP A 172 17.94 -12.19 3.75
CA TRP A 172 17.20 -12.42 5.00
C TRP A 172 18.05 -13.13 6.05
N VAL A 173 18.93 -14.05 5.63
CA VAL A 173 19.87 -14.69 6.55
C VAL A 173 20.76 -13.63 7.22
N GLU A 174 21.42 -12.78 6.43
CA GLU A 174 22.28 -11.70 6.95
C GLU A 174 21.49 -10.69 7.80
N TYR A 175 20.27 -10.35 7.36
CA TYR A 175 19.40 -9.40 8.06
C TYR A 175 19.05 -9.90 9.47
N TYR A 176 18.53 -11.12 9.58
CA TYR A 176 18.12 -11.68 10.88
C TYR A 176 19.31 -12.08 11.76
N GLU A 177 20.43 -12.49 11.18
CA GLU A 177 21.69 -12.67 11.94
C GLU A 177 22.14 -11.36 12.60
N ASN A 178 22.07 -10.24 11.88
CA ASN A 178 22.42 -8.92 12.42
C ASN A 178 21.44 -8.46 13.52
N LEU A 179 20.17 -8.83 13.43
CA LEU A 179 19.17 -8.55 14.47
C LEU A 179 19.29 -9.48 15.67
N GLY A 180 20.02 -10.61 15.55
CA GLY A 180 20.07 -11.64 16.59
C GLY A 180 18.74 -12.36 16.80
N HIS A 181 17.92 -12.45 15.76
CA HIS A 181 16.59 -13.04 15.78
C HIS A 181 16.46 -14.17 14.72
N PRO A 182 15.72 -15.26 14.98
CA PRO A 182 15.46 -16.27 13.95
C PRO A 182 14.56 -15.69 12.83
N ILE A 183 14.73 -16.21 11.60
CA ILE A 183 13.82 -15.90 10.49
C ILE A 183 12.42 -16.41 10.83
N PRO A 184 11.37 -15.58 10.80
CA PRO A 184 10.01 -15.98 11.17
C PRO A 184 9.28 -16.66 9.99
N GLU A 185 9.90 -17.67 9.39
CA GLU A 185 9.33 -18.47 8.30
C GLU A 185 8.04 -19.15 8.75
N GLY A 186 6.95 -18.93 8.02
CA GLY A 186 5.65 -19.52 8.31
C GLY A 186 4.80 -18.76 9.35
N GLU A 187 5.35 -17.76 10.03
CA GLU A 187 4.56 -16.90 10.92
C GLU A 187 3.56 -16.08 10.12
N LEU A 188 2.43 -15.73 10.77
CA LEU A 188 1.36 -14.99 10.11
C LEU A 188 1.74 -13.52 9.94
N GLY A 189 1.53 -13.00 8.74
CA GLY A 189 1.74 -11.59 8.42
C GLY A 189 0.99 -11.18 7.17
N LEU A 190 1.27 -9.97 6.69
CA LEU A 190 0.71 -9.44 5.45
C LEU A 190 1.75 -8.57 4.74
N ASN A 191 1.48 -8.28 3.47
CA ASN A 191 2.39 -7.48 2.65
C ASN A 191 1.60 -6.63 1.64
N PRO A 192 2.21 -5.58 1.07
CA PRO A 192 1.55 -4.71 0.10
C PRO A 192 0.99 -5.45 -1.11
N GLY A 193 1.71 -6.47 -1.60
CA GLY A 193 1.26 -7.29 -2.73
C GLY A 193 -0.03 -8.03 -2.44
N GLY A 194 -0.10 -8.75 -1.33
CA GLY A 194 -1.31 -9.46 -0.90
C GLY A 194 -2.48 -8.51 -0.64
N MET A 195 -2.21 -7.40 0.04
CA MET A 195 -3.21 -6.36 0.34
C MET A 195 -3.81 -5.77 -0.94
N SER A 196 -2.99 -5.46 -1.95
CA SER A 196 -3.44 -4.87 -3.21
C SER A 196 -4.37 -5.76 -4.04
N ARG A 197 -4.40 -7.08 -3.76
CA ARG A 197 -5.27 -8.06 -4.41
C ARG A 197 -6.55 -8.36 -3.63
N SER A 198 -6.79 -7.68 -2.51
CA SER A 198 -8.02 -7.85 -1.75
C SER A 198 -9.24 -7.46 -2.59
N ASP A 199 -10.29 -8.27 -2.51
CA ASP A 199 -11.57 -7.96 -3.13
C ASP A 199 -12.24 -6.69 -2.53
N ALA A 200 -11.75 -6.22 -1.38
CA ALA A 200 -12.21 -4.98 -0.77
C ALA A 200 -11.63 -3.72 -1.44
N ILE A 201 -10.60 -3.87 -2.29
CA ILE A 201 -9.89 -2.75 -2.95
C ILE A 201 -10.35 -2.60 -4.40
N GLU A 202 -10.58 -1.34 -4.82
CA GLU A 202 -10.69 -0.91 -6.21
C GLU A 202 -9.48 -0.05 -6.57
N ILE A 203 -8.79 -0.38 -7.68
CA ILE A 203 -7.68 0.45 -8.17
C ILE A 203 -8.24 1.65 -8.90
N ILE A 204 -7.93 2.85 -8.40
CA ILE A 204 -8.51 4.11 -8.86
C ILE A 204 -7.55 4.98 -9.66
N HIS A 205 -6.24 4.76 -9.52
CA HIS A 205 -5.23 5.54 -10.22
C HIS A 205 -3.91 4.77 -10.35
N VAL A 206 -3.16 5.03 -11.43
CA VAL A 206 -1.79 4.54 -11.63
C VAL A 206 -0.93 5.73 -12.07
N TYR A 207 0.14 6.03 -11.33
CA TYR A 207 1.13 7.04 -11.70
C TYR A 207 2.08 6.48 -12.76
N GLU A 208 2.96 5.58 -12.38
CA GLU A 208 3.68 4.68 -13.27
C GLU A 208 3.40 3.24 -12.86
N LYS A 209 3.40 2.34 -13.82
CA LYS A 209 3.19 0.92 -13.54
C LYS A 209 4.36 0.37 -12.72
N PRO A 210 4.11 -0.23 -11.54
CA PRO A 210 5.10 -1.04 -10.86
C PRO A 210 5.68 -2.14 -11.76
N THR A 211 6.87 -2.57 -11.48
CA THR A 211 7.53 -3.67 -12.18
C THR A 211 6.63 -4.91 -12.21
N GLY A 212 6.57 -5.61 -13.32
CA GLY A 212 5.74 -6.80 -13.49
C GLY A 212 4.24 -6.55 -13.73
N MET A 213 3.72 -5.34 -13.58
CA MET A 213 2.31 -5.02 -13.78
C MET A 213 1.94 -5.04 -15.27
N TYR A 214 0.99 -5.88 -15.68
CA TYR A 214 0.49 -6.03 -17.07
C TYR A 214 -0.83 -5.32 -17.35
#